data_93cbbdc44b0254d69a85802ce5413bf4
#
_entry.id   93cbbdc44b0254d69a85802ce5413bf4
#
_cell.length_a   1.000
_cell.length_b   1.000
_cell.length_c   1.000
_cell.angle_alpha   90.00
_cell.angle_beta   90.00
_cell.angle_gamma   90.00
#
_symmetry.space_group_name_H-M   'P 1'
#
loop_
_entity.id
_entity.type
_entity.pdbx_description
1 polymer ?
#
loop_
_entity_poly.entity_id
_entity_poly.type
_entity_poly.pdbx_seq_one_letter_code
_entity_poly.pdbx_strand_id
1 'polypeptide(L)' 'MDFKAAQPIQEAIRLRAEHGVFGYSTPSDDFFQATCDWFAKWHSWNIEKDQLIPIPGIVPALSVLVKALTQPSEGVLIMT' A
#
# COMPACT_ATOMS: atom_id res chain seq x y z
N MET A 1 -13.35 11.51 8.93
CA MET A 1 -12.38 10.60 9.59
C MET A 1 -12.51 10.74 11.11
N ASP A 2 -13.65 10.33 11.63
CA ASP A 2 -14.07 10.68 13.01
C ASP A 2 -13.95 9.49 13.98
N PHE A 3 -13.49 8.33 13.49
CA PHE A 3 -13.30 7.14 14.31
C PHE A 3 -11.84 6.91 14.62
N LYS A 4 -11.58 6.40 15.84
CA LYS A 4 -10.24 5.98 16.22
C LYS A 4 -9.79 4.79 15.34
N ALA A 5 -8.49 4.77 15.00
CA ALA A 5 -7.89 3.59 14.40
C ALA A 5 -8.02 2.36 15.32
N ALA A 6 -8.03 1.17 14.73
CA ALA A 6 -8.10 -0.07 15.50
C ALA A 6 -6.95 -0.16 16.51
N GLN A 7 -7.22 -0.77 17.67
CA GLN A 7 -6.25 -0.86 18.76
C GLN A 7 -4.90 -1.46 18.34
N PRO A 8 -4.82 -2.54 17.55
CA PRO A 8 -3.53 -3.07 17.09
C PRO A 8 -2.69 -2.07 16.28
N ILE A 9 -3.35 -1.20 15.49
CA ILE A 9 -2.66 -0.16 14.72
C ILE A 9 -2.06 0.89 15.66
N GLN A 10 -2.84 1.35 16.64
CA GLN A 10 -2.38 2.33 17.62
C GLN A 10 -1.19 1.79 18.42
N GLU A 11 -1.26 0.52 18.84
CA GLU A 11 -0.19 -0.13 19.59
C GLU A 11 1.09 -0.28 18.77
N ALA A 12 0.99 -0.69 17.51
CA ALA A 12 2.13 -0.80 16.61
C ALA A 12 2.83 0.56 16.41
N ILE A 13 2.06 1.63 16.25
CA ILE A 13 2.58 3.01 16.14
C ILE A 13 3.27 3.43 17.45
N ARG A 14 2.66 3.14 18.60
CA ARG A 14 3.23 3.45 19.92
C ARG A 14 4.59 2.76 20.11
N LEU A 15 4.66 1.46 19.85
CA LEU A 15 5.91 0.70 19.95
C LEU A 15 6.98 1.23 18.99
N ARG A 16 6.61 1.60 17.80
CA ARG A 16 7.55 2.19 16.84
C ARG A 16 8.05 3.56 17.28
N ALA A 17 7.19 4.38 17.87
CA ALA A 17 7.57 5.68 18.41
C ALA A 17 8.52 5.54 19.60
N GLU A 18 8.29 4.58 20.49
CA GLU A 18 9.18 4.28 21.63
C GLU A 18 10.55 3.75 21.20
N HIS A 19 10.60 2.97 20.11
CA HIS A 19 11.85 2.53 19.52
C HIS A 19 12.74 3.71 19.09
N GLY A 20 12.14 4.81 18.58
CA GLY A 20 12.79 6.10 18.38
C GLY A 20 13.79 6.20 17.22
N VAL A 21 14.06 5.12 16.50
CA VAL A 21 15.00 5.14 15.35
C VAL A 21 14.20 5.14 14.05
N PHE A 22 14.21 6.27 13.36
CA PHE A 22 13.49 6.49 12.11
C PHE A 22 14.52 6.77 11.02
N GLY A 23 14.83 5.77 10.22
CA GLY A 23 15.74 5.89 9.08
C GLY A 23 15.03 5.59 7.76
N TYR A 24 15.80 5.52 6.68
CA TYR A 24 15.29 4.98 5.43
C TYR A 24 14.96 3.50 5.64
N SER A 25 13.71 3.14 5.45
CA SER A 25 13.24 1.76 5.60
C SER A 25 12.52 1.29 4.35
N THR A 26 12.69 0.02 4.04
CA THR A 26 11.88 -0.69 3.06
C THR A 26 10.76 -1.44 3.76
N PRO A 27 9.63 -1.68 3.10
CA PRO A 27 8.62 -2.58 3.64
C PRO A 27 9.21 -3.95 3.97
N SER A 28 8.83 -4.49 5.12
CA SER A 28 9.28 -5.80 5.57
C SER A 28 8.60 -6.94 4.81
N ASP A 29 9.17 -8.14 4.87
CA ASP A 29 8.51 -9.35 4.34
C ASP A 29 7.14 -9.58 4.97
N ASP A 30 6.97 -9.26 6.26
CA ASP A 30 5.69 -9.38 6.95
C ASP A 30 4.61 -8.47 6.35
N PHE A 31 4.98 -7.28 5.89
CA PHE A 31 4.06 -6.38 5.19
C PHE A 31 3.53 -7.00 3.90
N PHE A 32 4.42 -7.55 3.09
CA PHE A 32 4.03 -8.21 1.84
C PHE A 32 3.20 -9.46 2.11
N GLN A 33 3.61 -10.29 3.08
CA GLN A 33 2.87 -11.50 3.44
C GLN A 33 1.46 -11.16 3.95
N ALA A 34 1.33 -10.22 4.86
CA ALA A 34 0.04 -9.80 5.39
C ALA A 34 -0.89 -9.26 4.28
N THR A 35 -0.33 -8.57 3.28
CA THR A 35 -1.09 -8.08 2.13
C THR A 35 -1.59 -9.24 1.27
N CYS A 36 -0.73 -10.19 0.93
CA CYS A 36 -1.10 -11.39 0.16
C CYS A 36 -2.20 -12.20 0.89
N ASP A 37 -2.00 -12.45 2.18
CA ASP A 37 -2.96 -13.20 3.01
C ASP A 37 -4.33 -12.51 3.10
N TRP A 38 -4.34 -11.18 3.18
CA TRP A 38 -5.58 -10.40 3.18
C TRP A 38 -6.36 -10.60 1.88
N PHE A 39 -5.71 -10.44 0.72
CA PHE A 39 -6.38 -10.60 -0.57
C PHE A 39 -6.83 -12.03 -0.81
N ALA A 40 -6.03 -13.02 -0.45
CA ALA A 40 -6.41 -14.43 -0.56
C ALA A 40 -7.64 -14.74 0.31
N LYS A 41 -7.62 -14.28 1.57
CA LYS A 41 -8.68 -14.59 2.55
C LYS A 41 -10.01 -13.90 2.24
N TRP A 42 -9.98 -12.62 1.89
CA TRP A 42 -11.19 -11.81 1.81
C TRP A 42 -11.70 -11.58 0.39
N HIS A 43 -10.84 -11.76 -0.60
CA HIS A 43 -11.17 -11.51 -2.00
C HIS A 43 -10.96 -12.72 -2.90
N SER A 44 -10.52 -13.87 -2.35
CA SER A 44 -10.18 -15.07 -3.12
C SER A 44 -9.18 -14.76 -4.26
N TRP A 45 -8.30 -13.80 -4.02
CA TRP A 45 -7.31 -13.35 -4.99
C TRP A 45 -5.90 -13.66 -4.48
N ASN A 46 -5.26 -14.64 -5.10
CA ASN A 46 -3.89 -15.02 -4.79
C ASN A 46 -2.92 -14.09 -5.54
N ILE A 47 -2.17 -13.33 -4.77
CA ILE A 47 -1.16 -12.39 -5.26
C ILE A 47 0.19 -12.86 -4.74
N GLU A 48 1.22 -12.78 -5.59
CA GLU A 48 2.60 -13.06 -5.21
C GLU A 48 3.29 -11.76 -4.72
N LYS A 49 4.30 -11.90 -3.86
CA LYS A 49 5.02 -10.74 -3.29
C LYS A 49 5.66 -9.84 -4.33
N ASP A 50 6.17 -10.42 -5.42
CA ASP A 50 6.82 -9.71 -6.53
C ASP A 50 5.84 -8.90 -7.40
N GLN A 51 4.54 -9.15 -7.24
CA GLN A 51 3.48 -8.38 -7.90
C GLN A 51 3.06 -7.13 -7.09
N LEU A 52 3.64 -6.91 -5.91
CA LEU A 52 3.30 -5.82 -5.01
C LEU A 52 4.32 -4.69 -5.08
N ILE A 53 3.87 -3.50 -5.40
CA ILE A 53 4.68 -2.28 -5.41
C ILE A 53 4.09 -1.29 -4.40
N PRO A 54 4.71 -1.08 -3.23
CA PRO A 54 4.27 -0.09 -2.26
C PRO A 54 4.44 1.33 -2.80
N ILE A 55 3.37 2.12 -2.76
CA ILE A 55 3.38 3.52 -3.19
C ILE A 55 2.74 4.37 -2.07
N PRO A 56 3.27 5.57 -1.77
CA PRO A 56 2.83 6.39 -0.63
C PRO A 56 1.48 7.09 -0.83
N GLY A 57 0.60 6.55 -1.66
CA GLY A 57 -0.76 7.04 -1.83
C GLY A 57 -1.33 6.83 -3.22
N ILE A 58 -2.66 6.92 -3.32
CA ILE A 58 -3.40 6.64 -4.57
C ILE A 58 -3.10 7.69 -5.66
N VAL A 59 -3.05 8.96 -5.31
CA VAL A 59 -2.82 10.03 -6.31
C VAL A 59 -1.43 9.92 -6.96
N PRO A 60 -0.33 9.75 -6.20
CA PRO A 60 0.96 9.43 -6.78
C PRO A 60 0.94 8.13 -7.61
N ALA A 61 0.26 7.09 -7.14
CA ALA A 61 0.12 5.82 -7.86
C ALA A 61 -0.52 6.02 -9.24
N LEU A 62 -1.65 6.71 -9.31
CA LEU A 62 -2.34 7.01 -10.57
C LEU A 62 -1.44 7.80 -11.54
N SER A 63 -0.74 8.81 -11.02
CA SER A 63 0.18 9.61 -11.84
C SER A 63 1.31 8.79 -12.44
N VAL A 64 1.87 7.87 -11.67
CA VAL A 64 2.94 6.97 -12.14
C VAL A 64 2.39 5.97 -13.14
N LEU A 65 1.22 5.37 -12.87
CA LEU A 65 0.59 4.38 -13.75
C LEU A 65 0.25 4.98 -15.12
N VAL A 66 -0.35 6.16 -15.15
CA VAL A 66 -0.63 6.85 -16.42
C VAL A 66 0.66 7.07 -17.21
N LYS A 67 1.70 7.59 -16.58
CA LYS A 67 2.99 7.82 -17.26
C LYS A 67 3.68 6.54 -17.74
N ALA A 68 3.52 5.44 -17.01
CA ALA A 68 4.18 4.18 -17.33
C ALA A 68 3.43 3.36 -18.39
N LEU A 69 2.10 3.48 -18.46
CA LEU A 69 1.25 2.60 -19.27
C LEU A 69 0.67 3.29 -20.51
N THR A 70 0.81 4.62 -20.65
CA THR A 70 0.29 5.35 -21.80
C THR A 70 1.39 6.09 -22.56
N GLN A 71 1.16 6.28 -23.86
CA GLN A 71 1.98 7.11 -24.74
C GLN A 71 1.37 8.51 -24.88
N PRO A 72 2.14 9.52 -25.33
CA PRO A 72 1.58 10.84 -25.63
C PRO A 72 0.38 10.74 -26.58
N SER A 73 -0.69 11.45 -26.27
CA SER A 73 -1.96 11.48 -26.99
C SER A 73 -2.88 10.26 -26.85
N GLU A 74 -2.53 9.28 -26.03
CA GLU A 74 -3.46 8.22 -25.65
C GLU A 74 -4.46 8.72 -24.59
N GLY A 75 -5.69 8.18 -24.64
CA GLY A 75 -6.76 8.53 -23.72
C GLY A 75 -6.76 7.64 -22.46
N VAL A 76 -7.15 8.22 -21.35
CA VAL A 76 -7.42 7.49 -20.12
C VAL A 76 -8.91 7.54 -19.81
N LEU A 77 -9.55 6.37 -19.71
CA LEU A 77 -10.96 6.28 -19.35
C LEU A 77 -11.11 6.40 -17.82
N ILE A 78 -11.97 7.30 -17.39
CA ILE A 78 -12.33 7.47 -15.98
C ILE A 78 -13.83 7.32 -15.78
N MET A 79 -14.24 6.86 -14.59
CA MET A 79 -15.63 6.92 -14.15
C MET A 79 -15.86 8.27 -13.47
N THR A 80 -16.96 8.93 -13.84
CA THR A 80 -17.41 10.22 -13.28
C THR A 80 -18.70 10.04 -12.49
#